data_a8fc8e33e39cbb35da7e67e7e2adf96f
#
_entry.id   a8fc8e33e39cbb35da7e67e7e2adf96f
#
_cell.length_a   1.000
_cell.length_b   1.000
_cell.length_c   1.000
_cell.angle_alpha   90.00
_cell.angle_beta   90.00
_cell.angle_gamma   90.00
#
_symmetry.space_group_name_H-M   'P 1'
#
loop_
_entity.id
_entity.type
_entity.pdbx_description
1 polymer ?
#
loop_
_entity_poly.entity_id
_entity_poly.type
_entity_poly.pdbx_seq_one_letter_code
_entity_poly.pdbx_strand_id
1 'polypeptide(L)'
;MHWDYKFDQRALHELQKLDRQAQKDIIAYLDKRIATKADPRRYGKPLKAGLAGLWRYRVRDYRILCQIKDDVLLVLVVSVGHRKNVYE
;
A
#
# COMPACT_ATOMS: atom_id res chain seq x y z
N MET A 1 0.09 -20.88 -0.33
CA MET A 1 -0.79 -19.72 -0.34
C MET A 1 0.01 -18.47 -0.72
N HIS A 2 -0.59 -17.57 -1.43
CA HIS A 2 0.11 -16.44 -2.02
C HIS A 2 -0.72 -15.16 -1.83
N TRP A 3 -0.10 -14.12 -1.30
CA TRP A 3 -0.74 -12.82 -1.14
C TRP A 3 -0.75 -12.09 -2.46
N ASP A 4 -1.83 -11.33 -2.68
CA ASP A 4 -1.96 -10.42 -3.81
C ASP A 4 -2.25 -9.01 -3.29
N TYR A 5 -2.20 -8.05 -4.19
CA TYR A 5 -2.60 -6.69 -3.88
C TYR A 5 -3.53 -6.16 -4.97
N LYS A 6 -4.34 -5.19 -4.59
CA LYS A 6 -5.22 -4.45 -5.50
C LYS A 6 -5.24 -2.99 -5.08
N PHE A 7 -5.54 -2.13 -6.01
CA PHE A 7 -5.82 -0.74 -5.70
C PHE A 7 -7.33 -0.55 -5.75
N ASP A 8 -7.90 0.13 -4.73
CA ASP A 8 -9.28 0.55 -4.89
C ASP A 8 -9.33 1.73 -5.87
N GLN A 9 -10.53 2.18 -6.21
CA GLN A 9 -10.70 3.19 -7.24
C GLN A 9 -9.99 4.50 -6.90
N ARG A 10 -10.08 4.93 -5.65
CA ARG A 10 -9.42 6.15 -5.19
C ARG A 10 -7.91 6.03 -5.27
N ALA A 11 -7.37 4.92 -4.76
CA ALA A 11 -5.92 4.71 -4.74
C ALA A 11 -5.35 4.61 -6.15
N LEU A 12 -6.07 3.94 -7.05
CA LEU A 12 -5.65 3.86 -8.44
C LEU A 12 -5.59 5.24 -9.09
N HIS A 13 -6.59 6.06 -8.83
CA HIS A 13 -6.63 7.44 -9.33
C HIS A 13 -5.45 8.26 -8.79
N GLU A 14 -5.17 8.11 -7.50
CA GLU A 14 -4.03 8.80 -6.87
C GLU A 14 -2.71 8.33 -7.46
N LEU A 15 -2.56 7.03 -7.68
CA LEU A 15 -1.35 6.47 -8.30
C LEU A 15 -1.14 7.05 -9.70
N GLN A 16 -2.19 7.15 -10.49
CA GLN A 16 -2.11 7.65 -11.86
C GLN A 16 -1.68 9.11 -11.95
N LYS A 17 -1.85 9.88 -10.87
CA LYS A 17 -1.41 11.27 -10.81
C LYS A 17 0.07 11.43 -10.52
N LEU A 18 0.73 10.38 -10.08
CA LEU A 18 2.16 10.42 -9.77
C LEU A 18 2.98 10.35 -11.06
N ASP A 19 4.23 10.81 -10.99
CA ASP A 19 5.11 10.65 -12.14
C ASP A 19 5.38 9.16 -12.42
N ARG A 20 5.88 8.89 -13.62
CA ARG A 20 6.07 7.50 -14.07
C ARG A 20 7.03 6.73 -13.16
N GLN A 21 8.10 7.37 -12.70
CA GLN A 21 9.07 6.69 -11.86
C GLN A 21 8.47 6.31 -10.51
N ALA A 22 7.69 7.19 -9.91
CA ALA A 22 7.02 6.89 -8.65
C ALA A 22 6.05 5.73 -8.81
N GLN A 23 5.28 5.72 -9.91
CA GLN A 23 4.37 4.61 -10.19
C GLN A 23 5.13 3.29 -10.29
N LYS A 24 6.24 3.28 -11.03
CA LYS A 24 7.07 2.08 -11.19
C LYS A 24 7.63 1.60 -9.86
N ASP A 25 8.11 2.51 -9.04
CA ASP A 25 8.71 2.16 -7.75
C ASP A 25 7.68 1.55 -6.81
N ILE A 26 6.48 2.10 -6.80
CA ILE A 26 5.40 1.59 -5.94
C ILE A 26 4.97 0.20 -6.40
N ILE A 27 4.77 0.02 -7.69
CA ILE A 27 4.38 -1.29 -8.23
C ILE A 27 5.48 -2.32 -7.98
N ALA A 28 6.74 -1.94 -8.20
CA ALA A 28 7.86 -2.85 -7.95
C ALA A 28 7.93 -3.28 -6.49
N TYR A 29 7.70 -2.34 -5.57
CA TYR A 29 7.67 -2.65 -4.15
C TYR A 29 6.57 -3.68 -3.84
N LEU A 30 5.36 -3.43 -4.34
CA LEU A 30 4.23 -4.32 -4.08
C LEU A 30 4.46 -5.71 -4.70
N ASP A 31 5.02 -5.76 -5.90
CA ASP A 31 5.31 -7.04 -6.56
C ASP A 31 6.36 -7.85 -5.80
N LYS A 32 7.41 -7.19 -5.33
CA LYS A 32 8.53 -7.89 -4.70
C LYS A 32 8.28 -8.24 -3.24
N ARG A 33 7.55 -7.41 -2.52
CA ARG A 33 7.45 -7.54 -1.07
C ARG A 33 6.08 -7.95 -0.57
N ILE A 34 5.03 -7.68 -1.33
CA ILE A 34 3.66 -7.94 -0.89
C ILE A 34 3.07 -9.15 -1.61
N ALA A 35 3.20 -9.20 -2.93
CA ALA A 35 2.68 -10.30 -3.74
C ALA A 35 3.59 -11.53 -3.59
N THR A 36 3.64 -12.10 -2.39
CA THR A 36 4.50 -13.20 -2.03
C THR A 36 3.77 -14.18 -1.12
N LYS A 37 4.48 -15.23 -0.70
CA LYS A 37 3.94 -16.19 0.27
C LYS A 37 4.05 -15.69 1.70
N ALA A 38 4.85 -14.65 1.93
CA ALA A 38 5.11 -14.15 3.27
C ALA A 38 4.02 -13.19 3.74
N ASP A 39 3.87 -13.08 5.05
CA ASP A 39 2.91 -12.16 5.65
C ASP A 39 3.26 -10.72 5.25
N PRO A 40 2.32 -9.97 4.68
CA PRO A 40 2.57 -8.58 4.30
C PRO A 40 2.88 -7.67 5.48
N ARG A 41 2.60 -8.10 6.70
CA ARG A 41 2.93 -7.34 7.92
C ARG A 41 4.40 -7.39 8.28
N ARG A 42 5.22 -8.12 7.53
CA ARG A 42 6.68 -8.11 7.69
C ARG A 42 7.26 -6.73 7.38
N TYR A 43 6.58 -5.97 6.56
CA TYR A 43 6.99 -4.62 6.18
C TYR A 43 5.93 -3.63 6.63
N GLY A 44 6.32 -2.37 6.69
CA GLY A 44 5.38 -1.32 7.05
C GLY A 44 5.03 -1.28 8.52
N LYS A 45 4.01 -0.52 8.83
CA LYS A 45 3.58 -0.30 10.23
C LYS A 45 2.07 -0.09 10.29
N PRO A 46 1.44 -0.46 11.42
CA PRO A 46 0.03 -0.15 11.63
C PRO A 46 -0.15 1.34 11.90
N LEU A 47 -1.31 1.86 11.53
CA LEU A 47 -1.69 3.22 11.86
C LEU A 47 -2.52 3.24 13.14
N LYS A 48 -2.60 4.43 13.75
CA LYS A 48 -3.25 4.63 15.04
C LYS A 48 -4.39 5.63 14.94
N ALA A 49 -5.11 5.80 16.05
CA ALA A 49 -6.19 6.76 16.20
C ALA A 49 -7.28 6.53 15.15
N GLY A 50 -7.72 7.59 14.48
CA GLY A 50 -8.80 7.50 13.50
C GLY A 50 -8.50 6.66 12.26
N LEU A 51 -7.24 6.27 12.08
CA LEU A 51 -6.81 5.42 10.97
C LEU A 51 -6.50 4.01 11.43
N ALA A 52 -6.89 3.65 12.64
CA ALA A 52 -6.66 2.30 13.18
C ALA A 52 -7.27 1.25 12.25
N GLY A 53 -6.55 0.15 12.07
CA GLY A 53 -6.95 -0.90 11.14
C GLY A 53 -6.32 -0.77 9.76
N LEU A 54 -5.70 0.35 9.46
CA LEU A 54 -4.95 0.50 8.23
C LEU A 54 -3.48 0.17 8.47
N TRP A 55 -2.81 -0.23 7.38
CA TRP A 55 -1.39 -0.54 7.37
C TRP A 55 -0.70 0.39 6.40
N ARG A 56 0.49 0.89 6.77
CA ARG A 56 1.24 1.83 5.92
C ARG A 56 2.52 1.19 5.42
N TYR A 57 2.73 1.26 4.12
CA TYR A 57 4.03 1.00 3.52
C TYR A 57 4.66 2.32 3.09
N ARG A 58 5.96 2.36 3.08
CA ARG A 58 6.70 3.54 2.64
C ARG A 58 7.57 3.16 1.45
N VAL A 59 7.40 3.90 0.36
CA VAL A 59 8.20 3.73 -0.85
C VAL A 59 8.77 5.09 -1.19
N ARG A 60 10.06 5.31 -0.94
CA ARG A 60 10.72 6.61 -1.07
C ARG A 60 9.97 7.64 -0.23
N ASP A 61 9.47 8.72 -0.86
CA ASP A 61 8.71 9.76 -0.16
C ASP A 61 7.21 9.54 -0.21
N TYR A 62 6.79 8.37 -0.69
CA TYR A 62 5.36 8.06 -0.83
C TYR A 62 4.90 7.12 0.27
N ARG A 63 3.66 7.30 0.69
CA ARG A 63 3.00 6.45 1.65
C ARG A 63 1.87 5.72 0.98
N ILE A 64 1.78 4.44 1.25
CA ILE A 64 0.79 3.55 0.68
C ILE A 64 -0.03 3.01 1.85
N LEU A 65 -1.29 3.45 1.94
CA LEU A 65 -2.19 3.00 3.00
C LEU A 65 -3.04 1.84 2.50
N CYS A 66 -3.13 0.80 3.31
CA CYS A 66 -3.74 -0.45 2.90
C CYS A 66 -4.63 -1.03 3.99
N GLN A 67 -5.58 -1.85 3.56
CA GLN A 67 -6.31 -2.77 4.41
C GLN A 67 -5.78 -4.17 4.12
N ILE A 68 -5.37 -4.89 5.16
CA ILE A 68 -4.90 -6.26 4.99
C ILE A 68 -6.07 -7.20 5.27
N LYS A 69 -6.47 -7.94 4.25
CA LYS A 69 -7.62 -8.85 4.31
C LYS A 69 -7.13 -10.29 4.34
N ASP A 70 -7.00 -10.82 5.56
CA ASP A 70 -6.44 -12.15 5.78
C ASP A 70 -7.31 -13.27 5.19
N ASP A 71 -8.62 -13.10 5.23
CA ASP A 71 -9.55 -14.12 4.76
C ASP A 71 -9.41 -14.42 3.26
N VAL A 72 -8.95 -13.46 2.48
CA VAL A 72 -8.77 -13.61 1.03
C VAL A 72 -7.34 -13.39 0.59
N LEU A 73 -6.40 -13.27 1.53
CA LEU A 73 -4.98 -13.04 1.26
C LEU A 73 -4.75 -11.86 0.32
N LEU A 74 -5.41 -10.75 0.63
CA LEU A 74 -5.38 -9.56 -0.22
C LEU A 74 -4.94 -8.33 0.57
N VAL A 75 -4.04 -7.56 -0.02
CA VAL A 75 -3.69 -6.23 0.48
C VAL A 75 -4.39 -5.22 -0.42
N LEU A 76 -5.41 -4.55 0.11
CA LEU A 76 -6.16 -3.56 -0.64
C LEU A 76 -5.57 -2.18 -0.39
N VAL A 77 -4.97 -1.60 -1.42
CA VAL A 77 -4.42 -0.24 -1.34
C VAL A 77 -5.57 0.75 -1.42
N VAL A 78 -5.72 1.57 -0.38
CA VAL A 78 -6.83 2.53 -0.29
C VAL A 78 -6.39 3.97 -0.45
N SER A 79 -5.09 4.27 -0.32
CA SER A 79 -4.58 5.62 -0.55
C SER A 79 -3.11 5.57 -0.92
N VAL A 80 -2.71 6.44 -1.83
CA VAL A 80 -1.32 6.60 -2.26
C VAL A 80 -1.04 8.10 -2.33
N GLY A 81 0.03 8.55 -1.71
CA GLY A 81 0.37 9.96 -1.79
C GLY A 81 1.74 10.28 -1.25
N HIS A 82 2.20 11.48 -1.57
CA HIS A 82 3.44 12.00 -1.01
C HIS A 82 3.27 12.11 0.51
N ARG A 83 4.35 11.84 1.25
CA ARG A 83 4.31 11.84 2.71
C ARG A 83 3.73 13.12 3.32
N LYS A 84 3.81 14.23 2.62
CA LYS A 84 3.24 15.50 3.08
C LYS A 84 1.73 15.59 2.90
N ASN A 85 1.16 14.73 2.05
CA ASN A 85 -0.25 14.79 1.68
C ASN A 85 -1.05 13.59 2.19
N VAL A 86 -0.38 12.62 2.77
CA VAL A 86 -1.03 11.43 3.30
C VAL A 86 -0.97 11.49 4.82
N TYR A 87 -2.13 11.50 5.43
CA TYR A 87 -2.25 11.54 6.87
C TYR A 87 -1.88 10.21 7.51
N GLU A 88 -1.15 10.29 8.60
CA GLU A 88 -0.81 9.11 9.39
C GLU A 88 -1.45 9.20 10.74
#